data_d253642e1a89df4486cf65d1ab9e58a5
#
_entry.id   d253642e1a89df4486cf65d1ab9e58a5
#
_cell.length_a   1.000
_cell.length_b   1.000
_cell.length_c   1.000
_cell.angle_alpha   90.00
_cell.angle_beta   90.00
_cell.angle_gamma   90.00
#
_symmetry.space_group_name_H-M   'P 1'
#
loop_
_entity.id
_entity.type
_entity.pdbx_description
1 polymer ?
#
loop_
_entity_poly.entity_id
_entity_poly.type
_entity_poly.pdbx_seq_one_letter_code
_entity_poly.pdbx_strand_id
1 'polypeptide(L)'
;GPNGQLAHAQHLAHTDRLAETFYAVGDSAWCYVGNGLSNQTFIRGPEGIIAIDTGECHEEMAQALEKLRQHTAEPIVACIYSHFHYVAGTSAIVSERGDDDFPIYGHDGIAANLTRFGGEVGPRGSRGMVHQFAMMLPEAGDDARVNIGLGRFYRNPKHAPYTGGHIPATHTFGGPHEAVIAGLKVIFQPAPSDATDSVTIHFPELDLAVNNIFWPVLFNVFAIRGEEYRDPRVLLTGLDHLADLKVEHQ
;
A
#
# COMPACT_ATOMS: atom_id res chain seq x y z
N GLY A 1 7.92 -4.40 27.02
CA GLY A 1 6.77 -4.69 26.16
C GLY A 1 6.01 -5.95 26.57
N PRO A 2 4.88 -6.28 25.91
CA PRO A 2 4.00 -7.39 26.30
C PRO A 2 4.66 -8.78 26.19
N ASN A 3 5.66 -8.93 25.32
CA ASN A 3 6.40 -10.18 25.14
C ASN A 3 7.75 -10.17 25.89
N GLY A 4 7.94 -9.25 26.83
CA GLY A 4 9.17 -9.12 27.60
C GLY A 4 10.21 -8.16 27.02
N GLN A 5 9.91 -7.50 25.89
CA GLN A 5 10.87 -6.59 25.23
C GLN A 5 11.35 -5.47 26.15
N LEU A 6 12.64 -5.23 26.15
CA LEU A 6 13.28 -4.03 26.71
C LEU A 6 13.55 -3.05 25.59
N ALA A 7 12.75 -2.00 25.50
CA ALA A 7 12.87 -0.99 24.46
C ALA A 7 12.48 0.39 24.98
N HIS A 8 12.85 1.45 24.26
CA HIS A 8 12.46 2.80 24.60
C HIS A 8 10.92 2.92 24.64
N ALA A 9 10.38 3.62 25.65
CA ALA A 9 8.93 3.73 25.85
C ALA A 9 8.18 4.25 24.62
N GLN A 10 8.74 5.19 23.87
CA GLN A 10 8.13 5.70 22.62
C GLN A 10 8.08 4.63 21.52
N HIS A 11 9.07 3.73 21.45
CA HIS A 11 9.06 2.63 20.49
C HIS A 11 7.97 1.61 20.84
N LEU A 12 7.79 1.32 22.12
CA LEU A 12 6.70 0.46 22.59
C LEU A 12 5.33 1.10 22.27
N ALA A 13 5.16 2.38 22.61
CA ALA A 13 3.91 3.11 22.35
C ALA A 13 3.60 3.25 20.84
N HIS A 14 4.61 3.28 19.97
CA HIS A 14 4.40 3.31 18.53
C HIS A 14 3.65 2.06 18.03
N THR A 15 3.81 0.92 18.70
CA THR A 15 3.10 -0.33 18.35
C THR A 15 1.59 -0.17 18.37
N ASP A 16 1.05 0.67 19.25
CA ASP A 16 -0.40 0.92 19.34
C ASP A 16 -0.92 1.63 18.09
N ARG A 17 -0.09 2.47 17.45
CA ARG A 17 -0.43 3.16 16.19
C ARG A 17 -0.43 2.22 14.99
N LEU A 18 0.19 1.05 15.11
CA LEU A 18 0.27 0.00 14.10
C LEU A 18 -0.78 -1.11 14.35
N ALA A 19 -1.74 -0.86 15.23
CA ALA A 19 -2.82 -1.81 15.51
C ALA A 19 -3.70 -1.99 14.29
N GLU A 20 -4.11 -3.23 14.04
CA GLU A 20 -5.04 -3.57 12.98
C GLU A 20 -6.36 -2.81 13.17
N THR A 21 -6.66 -1.89 12.26
CA THR A 21 -7.82 -1.00 12.35
C THR A 21 -8.38 -0.72 10.96
N PHE A 22 -9.69 -0.84 10.83
CA PHE A 22 -10.43 -0.48 9.61
C PHE A 22 -11.06 0.91 9.81
N TYR A 23 -10.42 1.92 9.25
CA TYR A 23 -10.85 3.32 9.37
C TYR A 23 -11.89 3.67 8.33
N ALA A 24 -12.97 4.37 8.75
CA ALA A 24 -13.77 5.14 7.82
C ALA A 24 -13.07 6.48 7.55
N VAL A 25 -13.03 6.89 6.28
CA VAL A 25 -12.46 8.15 5.83
C VAL A 25 -13.54 8.92 5.08
N GLY A 26 -14.03 9.99 5.67
CA GLY A 26 -15.26 10.62 5.21
C GLY A 26 -16.43 9.62 5.17
N ASP A 27 -17.36 9.87 4.25
CA ASP A 27 -18.57 9.06 4.08
C ASP A 27 -18.42 7.96 3.00
N SER A 28 -17.33 8.00 2.21
CA SER A 28 -17.22 7.21 0.98
C SER A 28 -15.91 6.42 0.86
N ALA A 29 -15.11 6.37 1.90
CA ALA A 29 -13.85 5.63 1.84
C ALA A 29 -13.55 4.86 3.12
N TRP A 30 -12.73 3.83 2.99
CA TRP A 30 -12.18 3.07 4.11
C TRP A 30 -10.70 2.78 3.87
N CYS A 31 -9.94 2.74 4.95
CA CYS A 31 -8.53 2.39 4.92
C CYS A 31 -8.25 1.32 5.98
N TYR A 32 -7.79 0.15 5.57
CA TYR A 32 -7.41 -0.93 6.47
C TYR A 32 -5.93 -0.87 6.77
N VAL A 33 -5.60 -0.49 7.99
CA VAL A 33 -4.25 -0.28 8.50
C VAL A 33 -3.85 -1.46 9.40
N GLY A 34 -2.58 -1.84 9.37
CA GLY A 34 -2.01 -2.84 10.28
C GLY A 34 -2.29 -4.30 9.92
N ASN A 35 -2.96 -4.54 8.80
CA ASN A 35 -3.15 -5.88 8.23
C ASN A 35 -1.82 -6.46 7.71
N GLY A 36 -1.08 -5.67 6.93
CA GLY A 36 0.24 -5.96 6.40
C GLY A 36 1.16 -4.75 6.49
N LEU A 37 2.12 -4.64 5.59
CA LEU A 37 2.94 -3.44 5.42
C LEU A 37 2.18 -2.35 4.67
N SER A 38 1.36 -2.73 3.70
CA SER A 38 0.50 -1.80 2.98
C SER A 38 -0.81 -1.59 3.71
N ASN A 39 -1.42 -0.44 3.45
CA ASN A 39 -2.82 -0.21 3.74
C ASN A 39 -3.64 -0.58 2.50
N GLN A 40 -4.77 -1.27 2.68
CA GLN A 40 -5.72 -1.47 1.61
C GLN A 40 -6.80 -0.40 1.73
N THR A 41 -6.96 0.42 0.67
CA THR A 41 -7.92 1.51 0.65
C THR A 41 -9.07 1.16 -0.30
N PHE A 42 -10.28 1.49 0.13
CA PHE A 42 -11.51 1.21 -0.62
C PHE A 42 -12.30 2.52 -0.78
N ILE A 43 -12.64 2.86 -2.02
CA ILE A 43 -13.40 4.06 -2.35
C ILE A 43 -14.76 3.66 -2.90
N ARG A 44 -15.84 4.15 -2.31
CA ARG A 44 -17.19 3.96 -2.82
C ARG A 44 -17.50 4.98 -3.90
N GLY A 45 -17.76 4.51 -5.10
CA GLY A 45 -18.34 5.29 -6.18
C GLY A 45 -19.80 4.93 -6.43
N PRO A 46 -20.48 5.67 -7.31
CA PRO A 46 -21.88 5.38 -7.71
C PRO A 46 -22.12 3.99 -8.28
N GLU A 47 -21.10 3.37 -8.88
CA GLU A 47 -21.20 2.07 -9.58
C GLU A 47 -20.62 0.90 -8.79
N GLY A 48 -20.02 1.15 -7.61
CA GLY A 48 -19.40 0.14 -6.75
C GLY A 48 -18.09 0.62 -6.15
N ILE A 49 -17.31 -0.33 -5.66
CA ILE A 49 -16.08 -0.07 -4.89
C ILE A 49 -14.85 -0.12 -5.79
N ILE A 50 -13.96 0.87 -5.64
CA ILE A 50 -12.60 0.86 -6.18
C ILE A 50 -11.67 0.35 -5.07
N ALA A 51 -10.90 -0.71 -5.32
CA ALA A 51 -9.83 -1.15 -4.42
C ALA A 51 -8.52 -0.49 -4.81
N ILE A 52 -7.80 0.13 -3.85
CA ILE A 52 -6.50 0.74 -4.07
C ILE A 52 -5.48 -0.02 -3.25
N ASP A 53 -4.48 -0.55 -3.93
CA ASP A 53 -3.47 -1.49 -3.45
C ASP A 53 -4.05 -2.79 -2.88
N THR A 54 -3.39 -3.88 -3.14
CA THR A 54 -3.91 -5.22 -2.82
C THR A 54 -3.00 -6.02 -1.87
N GLY A 55 -1.98 -5.34 -1.31
CA GLY A 55 -1.08 -5.99 -0.38
C GLY A 55 0.00 -6.85 -1.04
N GLU A 56 0.69 -7.61 -0.21
CA GLU A 56 1.85 -8.43 -0.60
C GLU A 56 1.48 -9.87 -0.97
N CYS A 57 0.23 -10.31 -0.74
CA CYS A 57 -0.25 -11.65 -1.08
C CYS A 57 -1.78 -11.74 -1.15
N HIS A 58 -2.26 -12.84 -1.71
CA HIS A 58 -3.69 -13.15 -1.82
C HIS A 58 -4.40 -13.11 -0.47
N GLU A 59 -3.84 -13.73 0.55
CA GLU A 59 -4.45 -13.87 1.86
C GLU A 59 -4.57 -12.52 2.59
N GLU A 60 -3.62 -11.62 2.37
CA GLU A 60 -3.70 -10.25 2.91
C GLU A 60 -4.90 -9.50 2.32
N MET A 61 -5.07 -9.55 1.02
CA MET A 61 -6.23 -8.92 0.36
C MET A 61 -7.53 -9.61 0.69
N ALA A 62 -7.55 -10.94 0.78
CA ALA A 62 -8.74 -11.70 1.18
C ALA A 62 -9.24 -11.27 2.57
N GLN A 63 -8.33 -11.09 3.53
CA GLN A 63 -8.68 -10.56 4.86
C GLN A 63 -9.20 -9.12 4.78
N ALA A 64 -8.62 -8.28 3.93
CA ALA A 64 -9.10 -6.91 3.73
C ALA A 64 -10.53 -6.88 3.15
N LEU A 65 -10.82 -7.76 2.19
CA LEU A 65 -12.17 -7.92 1.64
C LEU A 65 -13.15 -8.42 2.68
N GLU A 66 -12.79 -9.39 3.52
CA GLU A 66 -13.62 -9.86 4.62
C GLU A 66 -13.99 -8.71 5.59
N LYS A 67 -13.04 -7.82 5.88
CA LYS A 67 -13.31 -6.61 6.68
C LYS A 67 -14.23 -5.64 5.96
N LEU A 68 -13.98 -5.37 4.68
CA LEU A 68 -14.84 -4.52 3.86
C LEU A 68 -16.29 -5.01 3.85
N ARG A 69 -16.52 -6.32 3.77
CA ARG A 69 -17.86 -6.92 3.73
C ARG A 69 -18.65 -6.77 5.05
N GLN A 70 -18.00 -6.35 6.13
CA GLN A 70 -18.68 -5.95 7.36
C GLN A 70 -19.32 -4.55 7.25
N HIS A 71 -18.92 -3.77 6.23
CA HIS A 71 -19.36 -2.38 6.03
C HIS A 71 -20.20 -2.20 4.76
N THR A 72 -19.97 -2.98 3.72
CA THR A 72 -20.70 -2.88 2.45
C THR A 72 -20.76 -4.22 1.71
N ALA A 73 -21.87 -4.44 1.01
CA ALA A 73 -22.04 -5.55 0.08
C ALA A 73 -21.80 -5.16 -1.39
N GLU A 74 -21.47 -3.88 -1.66
CA GLU A 74 -21.24 -3.39 -3.01
C GLU A 74 -20.03 -4.07 -3.67
N PRO A 75 -20.12 -4.45 -4.96
CA PRO A 75 -19.03 -5.17 -5.63
C PRO A 75 -17.78 -4.32 -5.79
N ILE A 76 -16.60 -4.96 -5.79
CA ILE A 76 -15.38 -4.32 -6.32
C ILE A 76 -15.53 -4.24 -7.84
N VAL A 77 -15.49 -3.04 -8.41
CA VAL A 77 -15.67 -2.82 -9.86
C VAL A 77 -14.39 -2.37 -10.55
N ALA A 78 -13.39 -1.93 -9.79
CA ALA A 78 -12.08 -1.55 -10.32
C ALA A 78 -10.99 -1.75 -9.27
N CYS A 79 -9.75 -1.87 -9.74
CA CYS A 79 -8.55 -1.86 -8.90
C CYS A 79 -7.60 -0.77 -9.38
N ILE A 80 -6.87 -0.13 -8.46
CA ILE A 80 -5.82 0.85 -8.77
C ILE A 80 -4.57 0.46 -7.99
N TYR A 81 -3.44 0.44 -8.66
CA TYR A 81 -2.13 0.27 -8.03
C TYR A 81 -1.47 1.63 -7.82
N SER A 82 -1.18 1.97 -6.58
CA SER A 82 -0.43 3.19 -6.27
C SER A 82 1.03 3.10 -6.72
N HIS A 83 1.61 1.90 -6.67
CA HIS A 83 2.95 1.54 -7.14
C HIS A 83 3.16 0.01 -7.08
N PHE A 84 4.32 -0.49 -7.49
CA PHE A 84 4.56 -1.91 -7.72
C PHE A 84 4.64 -2.80 -6.45
N HIS A 85 4.86 -2.25 -5.25
CA HIS A 85 5.10 -3.06 -4.06
C HIS A 85 3.86 -3.85 -3.59
N TYR A 86 2.66 -3.29 -3.76
CA TYR A 86 1.44 -3.81 -3.14
C TYR A 86 0.38 -4.25 -4.15
N VAL A 87 0.81 -5.06 -5.11
CA VAL A 87 0.00 -5.53 -6.24
C VAL A 87 -0.29 -7.03 -6.18
N ALA A 88 0.26 -7.74 -5.19
CA ALA A 88 0.31 -9.21 -5.20
C ALA A 88 -0.95 -9.89 -4.63
N GLY A 89 -1.92 -9.14 -4.14
CA GLY A 89 -3.18 -9.70 -3.62
C GLY A 89 -4.36 -9.65 -4.59
N THR A 90 -4.20 -9.17 -5.81
CA THR A 90 -5.31 -8.91 -6.76
C THR A 90 -6.13 -10.16 -7.09
N SER A 91 -5.53 -11.34 -7.07
CA SER A 91 -6.25 -12.62 -7.25
C SER A 91 -7.34 -12.86 -6.20
N ALA A 92 -7.27 -12.22 -5.03
CA ALA A 92 -8.34 -12.33 -4.03
C ALA A 92 -9.60 -11.59 -4.49
N ILE A 93 -9.46 -10.46 -5.20
CA ILE A 93 -10.59 -9.75 -5.82
C ILE A 93 -11.25 -10.65 -6.87
N VAL A 94 -10.46 -11.29 -7.74
CA VAL A 94 -10.95 -12.25 -8.73
C VAL A 94 -11.69 -13.40 -8.07
N SER A 95 -11.14 -13.95 -6.99
CA SER A 95 -11.78 -15.04 -6.25
C SER A 95 -13.11 -14.63 -5.62
N GLU A 96 -13.21 -13.42 -5.10
CA GLU A 96 -14.46 -12.90 -4.53
C GLU A 96 -15.50 -12.58 -5.60
N ARG A 97 -15.10 -11.98 -6.72
CA ARG A 97 -15.97 -11.64 -7.84
C ARG A 97 -16.46 -12.87 -8.61
N GLY A 98 -15.61 -13.88 -8.71
CA GLY A 98 -15.83 -15.05 -9.58
C GLY A 98 -15.48 -14.80 -11.05
N ASP A 99 -14.92 -13.64 -11.40
CA ASP A 99 -14.46 -13.26 -12.73
C ASP A 99 -13.23 -12.32 -12.65
N ASP A 100 -12.48 -12.22 -13.73
CA ASP A 100 -11.32 -11.35 -13.90
C ASP A 100 -11.57 -10.17 -14.86
N ASP A 101 -12.82 -9.97 -15.28
CA ASP A 101 -13.23 -8.92 -16.21
C ASP A 101 -13.55 -7.61 -15.44
N PHE A 102 -12.53 -6.92 -14.97
CA PHE A 102 -12.64 -5.59 -14.38
C PHE A 102 -11.37 -4.77 -14.64
N PRO A 103 -11.49 -3.44 -14.75
CA PRO A 103 -10.36 -2.57 -15.03
C PRO A 103 -9.38 -2.53 -13.87
N ILE A 104 -8.10 -2.66 -14.18
CA ILE A 104 -6.98 -2.49 -13.26
C ILE A 104 -6.11 -1.35 -13.79
N TYR A 105 -6.00 -0.26 -13.04
CA TYR A 105 -5.22 0.91 -13.38
C TYR A 105 -3.86 0.89 -12.68
N GLY A 106 -2.82 1.35 -13.36
CA GLY A 106 -1.50 1.47 -12.77
C GLY A 106 -0.50 2.20 -13.66
N HIS A 107 0.58 2.68 -13.06
CA HIS A 107 1.67 3.29 -13.81
C HIS A 107 2.34 2.24 -14.72
N ASP A 108 2.76 2.63 -15.94
CA ASP A 108 3.39 1.72 -16.91
C ASP A 108 4.75 1.17 -16.43
N GLY A 109 5.40 1.84 -15.47
CA GLY A 109 6.63 1.40 -14.82
C GLY A 109 6.50 0.17 -13.91
N ILE A 110 5.28 -0.21 -13.48
CA ILE A 110 5.05 -1.30 -12.51
C ILE A 110 5.69 -2.62 -12.99
N ALA A 111 5.44 -3.02 -14.22
CA ALA A 111 5.95 -4.29 -14.76
C ALA A 111 7.49 -4.33 -14.80
N ALA A 112 8.12 -3.22 -15.17
CA ALA A 112 9.58 -3.09 -15.18
C ALA A 112 10.16 -3.15 -13.77
N ASN A 113 9.55 -2.45 -12.80
CA ASN A 113 9.96 -2.45 -11.41
C ASN A 113 9.81 -3.83 -10.75
N LEU A 114 8.71 -4.55 -11.01
CA LEU A 114 8.52 -5.94 -10.56
C LEU A 114 9.61 -6.86 -11.09
N THR A 115 9.92 -6.77 -12.39
CA THR A 115 10.98 -7.56 -13.03
C THR A 115 12.34 -7.27 -12.42
N ARG A 116 12.66 -5.99 -12.23
CA ARG A 116 13.91 -5.54 -11.64
C ARG A 116 14.04 -5.94 -10.18
N PHE A 117 12.97 -5.77 -9.39
CA PHE A 117 12.94 -6.14 -7.99
C PHE A 117 13.14 -7.66 -7.80
N GLY A 118 12.47 -8.48 -8.59
CA GLY A 118 12.63 -9.95 -8.56
C GLY A 118 13.99 -10.43 -9.09
N GLY A 119 14.59 -9.72 -10.02
CA GLY A 119 15.85 -10.07 -10.70
C GLY A 119 17.08 -9.39 -10.11
N GLU A 120 17.37 -8.18 -10.55
CA GLU A 120 18.63 -7.46 -10.24
C GLU A 120 18.77 -7.13 -8.75
N VAL A 121 17.69 -6.69 -8.13
CA VAL A 121 17.66 -6.25 -6.72
C VAL A 121 17.42 -7.41 -5.76
N GLY A 122 16.74 -8.45 -6.22
CA GLY A 122 16.23 -9.55 -5.39
C GLY A 122 17.25 -10.16 -4.43
N PRO A 123 18.43 -10.62 -4.87
CA PRO A 123 19.41 -11.26 -3.99
C PRO A 123 19.95 -10.31 -2.90
N ARG A 124 20.17 -9.05 -3.24
CA ARG A 124 20.63 -8.01 -2.31
C ARG A 124 19.48 -7.52 -1.44
N GLY A 125 18.32 -7.31 -2.05
CA GLY A 125 17.10 -6.89 -1.40
C GLY A 125 16.66 -7.87 -0.31
N SER A 126 16.65 -9.16 -0.61
CA SER A 126 16.30 -10.21 0.36
C SER A 126 17.21 -10.17 1.60
N ARG A 127 18.51 -9.98 1.41
CA ARG A 127 19.45 -9.82 2.53
C ARG A 127 19.20 -8.54 3.32
N GLY A 128 18.93 -7.44 2.62
CA GLY A 128 18.62 -6.15 3.24
C GLY A 128 17.33 -6.20 4.07
N MET A 129 16.30 -6.87 3.57
CA MET A 129 15.00 -7.03 4.26
C MET A 129 15.13 -7.74 5.61
N VAL A 130 15.99 -8.75 5.73
CA VAL A 130 16.25 -9.46 6.99
C VAL A 130 16.66 -8.49 8.09
N HIS A 131 17.55 -7.55 7.79
CA HIS A 131 18.00 -6.53 8.74
C HIS A 131 17.00 -5.38 8.90
N GLN A 132 16.46 -4.87 7.81
CA GLN A 132 15.50 -3.75 7.82
C GLN A 132 14.26 -4.06 8.66
N PHE A 133 13.75 -5.28 8.54
CA PHE A 133 12.53 -5.71 9.23
C PHE A 133 12.80 -6.56 10.49
N ALA A 134 14.02 -6.51 11.00
CA ALA A 134 14.39 -7.19 12.24
C ALA A 134 13.96 -8.68 12.30
N MET A 135 14.05 -9.38 11.15
CA MET A 135 13.53 -10.74 11.00
C MET A 135 14.31 -11.78 11.84
N MET A 136 15.53 -11.43 12.24
CA MET A 136 16.39 -12.30 13.06
C MET A 136 16.19 -12.12 14.56
N LEU A 137 15.42 -11.11 14.99
CA LEU A 137 15.17 -10.91 16.40
C LEU A 137 14.14 -11.93 16.92
N PRO A 138 14.29 -12.38 18.18
CA PRO A 138 13.35 -13.31 18.80
C PRO A 138 11.95 -12.69 18.95
N GLU A 139 10.94 -13.54 19.13
CA GLU A 139 9.54 -13.12 19.32
C GLU A 139 9.24 -12.78 20.80
N ALA A 140 10.08 -13.21 21.74
CA ALA A 140 9.90 -12.96 23.18
C ALA A 140 11.24 -12.77 23.89
N GLY A 141 11.22 -12.08 25.03
CA GLY A 141 12.39 -11.77 25.85
C GLY A 141 12.91 -10.37 25.64
N ASP A 142 13.99 -10.03 26.34
CA ASP A 142 14.55 -8.66 26.38
C ASP A 142 14.89 -8.12 25.01
N ASP A 143 15.44 -8.96 24.13
CA ASP A 143 15.85 -8.61 22.77
C ASP A 143 14.76 -8.87 21.72
N ALA A 144 13.52 -9.14 22.14
CA ALA A 144 12.46 -9.46 21.21
C ALA A 144 12.06 -8.25 20.34
N ARG A 145 11.69 -8.55 19.10
CA ARG A 145 11.19 -7.55 18.16
C ARG A 145 9.96 -6.86 18.74
N VAL A 146 9.95 -5.52 18.72
CA VAL A 146 8.82 -4.69 19.16
C VAL A 146 7.85 -4.48 17.98
N ASN A 147 8.34 -3.87 16.93
CA ASN A 147 7.68 -3.63 15.66
C ASN A 147 8.77 -3.36 14.60
N ILE A 148 8.39 -3.08 13.38
CA ILE A 148 9.32 -2.78 12.28
C ILE A 148 9.24 -1.33 11.81
N GLY A 149 8.69 -0.45 12.64
CA GLY A 149 8.57 0.98 12.36
C GLY A 149 7.32 1.37 11.59
N LEU A 150 7.10 0.79 10.41
CA LEU A 150 5.96 1.05 9.53
C LEU A 150 4.88 -0.07 9.56
N GLY A 151 5.07 -1.07 10.39
CA GLY A 151 4.14 -2.17 10.61
C GLY A 151 4.54 -2.99 11.83
N ARG A 152 3.69 -3.90 12.23
CA ARG A 152 4.00 -4.87 13.32
C ARG A 152 4.88 -6.01 12.83
N PHE A 153 4.69 -6.42 11.57
CA PHE A 153 5.36 -7.55 10.94
C PHE A 153 5.84 -7.16 9.54
N TYR A 154 6.90 -7.77 9.07
CA TYR A 154 7.23 -7.78 7.64
C TYR A 154 6.19 -8.58 6.86
N ARG A 155 5.83 -9.75 7.40
CA ARG A 155 4.71 -10.57 6.93
C ARG A 155 3.89 -10.99 8.13
N ASN A 156 2.60 -10.71 8.10
CA ASN A 156 1.68 -11.11 9.14
C ASN A 156 1.51 -12.63 9.08
N PRO A 157 1.79 -13.36 10.19
CA PRO A 157 1.64 -14.83 10.22
C PRO A 157 0.24 -15.33 9.82
N LYS A 158 -0.80 -14.52 9.98
CA LYS A 158 -2.16 -14.85 9.56
C LYS A 158 -2.29 -15.03 8.06
N HIS A 159 -1.39 -14.47 7.26
CA HIS A 159 -1.44 -14.53 5.80
C HIS A 159 -0.65 -15.71 5.21
N ALA A 160 -0.15 -16.65 6.03
CA ALA A 160 0.46 -17.85 5.48
C ALA A 160 -0.59 -18.62 4.63
N PRO A 161 -0.20 -19.16 3.45
CA PRO A 161 1.14 -19.36 2.92
C PRO A 161 1.74 -18.23 2.08
N TYR A 162 1.16 -17.03 2.05
CA TYR A 162 1.64 -15.85 1.30
C TYR A 162 1.62 -16.07 -0.22
N THR A 163 0.48 -16.48 -0.72
CA THR A 163 0.29 -16.81 -2.15
C THR A 163 0.38 -15.56 -3.02
N GLY A 164 1.30 -15.56 -3.99
CA GLY A 164 1.39 -14.48 -4.97
C GLY A 164 0.19 -14.50 -5.92
N GLY A 165 -0.44 -13.36 -6.14
CA GLY A 165 -1.65 -13.23 -6.94
C GLY A 165 -1.71 -11.92 -7.73
N HIS A 166 -0.54 -11.43 -8.20
CA HIS A 166 -0.48 -10.25 -9.05
C HIS A 166 -1.19 -10.48 -10.39
N ILE A 167 -1.99 -9.50 -10.80
CA ILE A 167 -2.61 -9.41 -12.13
C ILE A 167 -2.12 -8.10 -12.77
N PRO A 168 -1.58 -8.13 -13.99
CA PRO A 168 -1.11 -6.93 -14.66
C PRO A 168 -2.21 -5.88 -14.83
N ALA A 169 -1.83 -4.60 -14.73
CA ALA A 169 -2.74 -3.50 -15.01
C ALA A 169 -3.24 -3.59 -16.47
N THR A 170 -4.54 -3.44 -16.66
CA THR A 170 -5.19 -3.43 -17.97
C THR A 170 -5.22 -2.02 -18.59
N HIS A 171 -5.11 -1.01 -17.73
CA HIS A 171 -5.08 0.41 -18.10
C HIS A 171 -3.81 1.03 -17.51
N THR A 172 -2.85 1.37 -18.37
CA THR A 172 -1.57 1.91 -17.95
C THR A 172 -1.37 3.34 -18.41
N PHE A 173 -0.59 4.12 -17.66
CA PHE A 173 -0.24 5.50 -17.95
C PHE A 173 1.18 5.82 -17.46
N GLY A 174 1.92 6.65 -18.19
CA GLY A 174 3.29 7.06 -17.82
C GLY A 174 3.42 8.54 -17.43
N GLY A 175 2.32 9.28 -17.38
CA GLY A 175 2.24 10.70 -17.04
C GLY A 175 0.92 11.05 -16.36
N PRO A 176 0.62 12.34 -16.13
CA PRO A 176 -0.68 12.76 -15.62
C PRO A 176 -1.81 12.17 -16.48
N HIS A 177 -2.80 11.60 -15.82
CA HIS A 177 -3.89 10.88 -16.47
C HIS A 177 -5.21 11.14 -15.75
N GLU A 178 -6.32 11.14 -16.48
CA GLU A 178 -7.66 11.24 -15.92
C GLU A 178 -8.53 10.11 -16.47
N ALA A 179 -9.37 9.56 -15.61
CA ALA A 179 -10.36 8.54 -15.98
C ALA A 179 -11.66 8.74 -15.20
N VAL A 180 -12.74 8.12 -15.68
CA VAL A 180 -13.96 7.93 -14.88
C VAL A 180 -13.98 6.47 -14.45
N ILE A 181 -13.96 6.24 -13.15
CA ILE A 181 -13.87 4.90 -12.55
C ILE A 181 -14.98 4.79 -11.49
N ALA A 182 -15.81 3.76 -11.57
CA ALA A 182 -16.95 3.57 -10.68
C ALA A 182 -17.89 4.79 -10.60
N GLY A 183 -17.98 5.59 -11.69
CA GLY A 183 -18.77 6.81 -11.76
C GLY A 183 -18.12 8.03 -11.10
N LEU A 184 -16.87 7.95 -10.65
CA LEU A 184 -16.10 9.07 -10.10
C LEU A 184 -15.02 9.54 -11.08
N LYS A 185 -14.77 10.85 -11.15
CA LYS A 185 -13.56 11.38 -11.78
C LYS A 185 -12.35 11.02 -10.92
N VAL A 186 -11.36 10.40 -11.55
CA VAL A 186 -10.08 10.03 -10.90
C VAL A 186 -8.95 10.70 -11.65
N ILE A 187 -8.10 11.42 -10.93
CA ILE A 187 -6.93 12.10 -11.47
C ILE A 187 -5.69 11.43 -10.92
N PHE A 188 -4.82 10.97 -11.82
CA PHE A 188 -3.54 10.35 -11.48
C PHE A 188 -2.41 11.33 -11.76
N GLN A 189 -1.58 11.58 -10.75
CA GLN A 189 -0.38 12.38 -10.88
C GLN A 189 0.83 11.54 -10.50
N PRO A 190 1.78 11.27 -11.41
CA PRO A 190 3.04 10.63 -11.03
C PRO A 190 3.73 11.41 -9.91
N ALA A 191 4.07 10.70 -8.86
CA ALA A 191 4.69 11.25 -7.65
C ALA A 191 5.74 10.25 -7.12
N PRO A 192 6.86 10.04 -7.85
CA PRO A 192 7.92 9.12 -7.43
C PRO A 192 8.33 9.38 -5.98
N SER A 193 8.18 8.35 -5.14
CA SER A 193 8.38 8.44 -3.69
C SER A 193 9.04 7.16 -3.16
N ASP A 194 8.29 6.19 -2.68
CA ASP A 194 8.85 4.88 -2.31
C ASP A 194 9.37 4.13 -3.55
N ALA A 195 8.69 4.28 -4.67
CA ALA A 195 9.08 3.73 -5.96
C ALA A 195 9.00 4.78 -7.07
N THR A 196 9.68 4.52 -8.19
CA THR A 196 9.69 5.43 -9.35
C THR A 196 8.35 5.51 -10.07
N ASP A 197 7.50 4.51 -9.89
CA ASP A 197 6.16 4.37 -10.46
C ASP A 197 5.04 4.79 -9.49
N SER A 198 5.38 5.42 -8.38
CA SER A 198 4.39 5.89 -7.42
C SER A 198 3.53 7.01 -7.97
N VAL A 199 2.25 7.00 -7.62
CA VAL A 199 1.27 8.00 -8.06
C VAL A 199 0.46 8.54 -6.88
N THR A 200 0.07 9.82 -6.97
CA THR A 200 -1.02 10.40 -6.19
C THR A 200 -2.33 10.19 -6.97
N ILE A 201 -3.35 9.71 -6.30
CA ILE A 201 -4.67 9.41 -6.87
C ILE A 201 -5.67 10.36 -6.21
N HIS A 202 -6.23 11.27 -6.98
CA HIS A 202 -7.13 12.31 -6.49
C HIS A 202 -8.57 12.06 -6.96
N PHE A 203 -9.50 12.14 -6.03
CA PHE A 203 -10.95 12.02 -6.22
C PHE A 203 -11.60 13.38 -5.89
N PRO A 204 -11.74 14.30 -6.87
CA PRO A 204 -12.22 15.66 -6.62
C PRO A 204 -13.60 15.72 -5.98
N GLU A 205 -14.53 14.83 -6.39
CA GLU A 205 -15.90 14.81 -5.88
C GLU A 205 -15.98 14.36 -4.42
N LEU A 206 -14.94 13.70 -3.90
CA LEU A 206 -14.87 13.21 -2.52
C LEU A 206 -13.95 14.05 -1.62
N ASP A 207 -13.32 15.09 -2.19
CA ASP A 207 -12.31 15.90 -1.50
C ASP A 207 -11.20 15.03 -0.87
N LEU A 208 -10.74 14.01 -1.62
CA LEU A 208 -9.89 12.93 -1.13
C LEU A 208 -8.72 12.66 -2.07
N ALA A 209 -7.53 12.44 -1.50
CA ALA A 209 -6.37 11.95 -2.22
C ALA A 209 -5.77 10.71 -1.54
N VAL A 210 -5.35 9.72 -2.34
CA VAL A 210 -4.59 8.57 -1.89
C VAL A 210 -3.18 8.67 -2.46
N ASN A 211 -2.19 8.47 -1.61
CA ASN A 211 -0.78 8.55 -1.99
C ASN A 211 0.07 7.63 -1.10
N ASN A 212 1.31 7.42 -1.45
CA ASN A 212 2.28 6.69 -0.64
C ASN A 212 3.42 7.60 -0.14
N ILE A 213 3.19 8.91 -0.03
CA ILE A 213 4.13 9.87 0.55
C ILE A 213 3.90 9.89 2.06
N PHE A 214 4.89 9.47 2.84
CA PHE A 214 4.80 9.50 4.29
C PHE A 214 4.91 10.92 4.84
N TRP A 215 4.03 11.26 5.74
CA TRP A 215 4.05 12.51 6.48
C TRP A 215 3.81 12.25 7.97
N PRO A 216 4.54 12.86 8.89
CA PRO A 216 5.69 13.78 8.71
C PRO A 216 7.05 13.09 8.54
N VAL A 217 7.05 11.80 8.27
CA VAL A 217 8.27 11.00 8.13
C VAL A 217 8.72 11.04 6.66
N LEU A 218 9.94 11.47 6.41
CA LEU A 218 10.53 11.48 5.08
C LEU A 218 11.13 10.11 4.75
N PHE A 219 11.02 9.70 3.49
CA PHE A 219 11.76 8.57 2.97
C PHE A 219 13.26 8.78 3.07
N ASN A 220 14.00 7.73 3.37
CA ASN A 220 15.45 7.77 3.21
C ASN A 220 15.79 7.98 1.74
N VAL A 221 16.77 8.86 1.54
CA VAL A 221 17.33 9.16 0.23
C VAL A 221 18.03 7.93 -0.35
N PHE A 222 18.63 7.10 0.50
CA PHE A 222 19.26 5.83 0.10
C PHE A 222 18.32 4.67 0.36
N ALA A 223 18.04 3.88 -0.66
CA ALA A 223 17.34 2.63 -0.50
C ALA A 223 18.25 1.60 0.21
N ILE A 224 17.90 1.24 1.44
CA ILE A 224 18.68 0.31 2.28
C ILE A 224 18.84 -1.04 1.60
N ARG A 225 17.84 -1.47 0.84
CA ARG A 225 17.82 -2.74 0.11
C ARG A 225 18.61 -2.72 -1.20
N GLY A 226 19.20 -1.58 -1.58
CA GLY A 226 19.93 -1.42 -2.82
C GLY A 226 19.08 -1.11 -4.04
N GLU A 227 17.88 -0.62 -3.82
CA GLU A 227 17.02 -0.01 -4.82
C GLU A 227 17.60 1.34 -5.29
N GLU A 228 16.85 2.06 -6.11
CA GLU A 228 17.31 3.34 -6.63
C GLU A 228 17.42 4.41 -5.57
N TYR A 229 18.32 5.35 -5.82
CA TYR A 229 18.41 6.59 -5.06
C TYR A 229 17.14 7.40 -5.27
N ARG A 230 16.54 7.87 -4.18
CA ARG A 230 15.36 8.75 -4.22
C ARG A 230 15.82 10.20 -4.28
N ASP A 231 15.50 10.89 -5.38
CA ASP A 231 15.83 12.32 -5.52
C ASP A 231 14.92 13.15 -4.61
N PRO A 232 15.46 13.86 -3.59
CA PRO A 232 14.64 14.67 -2.69
C PRO A 232 13.91 15.81 -3.40
N ARG A 233 14.39 16.28 -4.54
CA ARG A 233 13.69 17.32 -5.33
C ARG A 233 12.41 16.78 -5.93
N VAL A 234 12.42 15.53 -6.39
CA VAL A 234 11.23 14.85 -6.91
C VAL A 234 10.22 14.59 -5.79
N LEU A 235 10.70 14.17 -4.61
CA LEU A 235 9.84 14.02 -3.42
C LEU A 235 9.17 15.33 -3.03
N LEU A 236 9.92 16.44 -3.03
CA LEU A 236 9.38 17.78 -2.74
C LEU A 236 8.32 18.19 -3.75
N THR A 237 8.52 17.93 -5.04
CA THR A 237 7.51 18.21 -6.08
C THR A 237 6.21 17.44 -5.82
N GLY A 238 6.30 16.17 -5.41
CA GLY A 238 5.12 15.36 -5.04
C GLY A 238 4.40 15.91 -3.80
N LEU A 239 5.16 16.36 -2.79
CA LEU A 239 4.60 16.98 -1.58
C LEU A 239 3.93 18.33 -1.89
N ASP A 240 4.56 19.17 -2.71
CA ASP A 240 3.99 20.47 -3.13
C ASP A 240 2.67 20.24 -3.87
N HIS A 241 2.64 19.27 -4.81
CA HIS A 241 1.42 18.92 -5.51
C HIS A 241 0.32 18.46 -4.53
N LEU A 242 0.64 17.58 -3.59
CA LEU A 242 -0.32 17.09 -2.61
C LEU A 242 -0.86 18.23 -1.71
N ALA A 243 0.01 19.15 -1.29
CA ALA A 243 -0.37 20.34 -0.53
C ALA A 243 -1.27 21.29 -1.32
N ASP A 244 -1.03 21.41 -2.63
CA ASP A 244 -1.82 22.28 -3.52
C ASP A 244 -3.23 21.74 -3.79
N LEU A 245 -3.46 20.43 -3.68
CA LEU A 245 -4.79 19.82 -3.79
C LEU A 245 -5.75 20.32 -2.72
N LYS A 246 -5.24 20.62 -1.50
CA LYS A 246 -6.02 21.11 -0.33
C LYS A 246 -7.22 20.24 0.01
N VAL A 247 -7.11 18.94 -0.21
CA VAL A 247 -8.16 17.98 0.10
C VAL A 247 -8.38 17.84 1.60
N GLU A 248 -9.62 17.57 2.00
CA GLU A 248 -9.97 17.31 3.40
C GLU A 248 -9.42 15.96 3.88
N HIS A 249 -9.37 14.97 3.00
CA HIS A 249 -8.97 13.61 3.33
C HIS A 249 -7.72 13.18 2.55
N GLN A 250 -6.70 12.65 3.29
CA GLN A 250 -5.52 12.05 2.68
C GLN A 250 -4.91 10.93 3.56
#